data_d022f519a5277b30feebd9b37d6a7f16
#
_entry.id   d022f519a5277b30feebd9b37d6a7f16
#
_cell.length_a   1.000
_cell.length_b   1.000
_cell.length_c   1.000
_cell.angle_alpha   90.00
_cell.angle_beta   90.00
_cell.angle_gamma   90.00
#
_symmetry.space_group_name_H-M   'P 1'
#
loop_
_entity.id
_entity.type
_entity.pdbx_description
1 polymer ?
#
loop_
_entity_poly.entity_id
_entity_poly.type
_entity_poly.pdbx_seq_one_letter_code
_entity_poly.pdbx_strand_id
1 'polypeptide(L)'
;MATLKEHILELGVDAGLTSILLDLAQVEVEIYDSIRMRDMVKKGDTNATGDTQSALDVASEELIAKTLDANSHVCSHLSEECVDLKTCSATGTYFVSYDPYDGGSVGDADITVGSIFGIWSEPPVLGGAAGKNIICGAYTLWGPNLAFAFATHEHGAFWYEYDGSEYQLIGPLNFDMEGLHKGIFCPGDSPAMLASPAYEGLFKYAMEQKFRLRYTGCCMTDTHHVLH
;
A
#
# COMPACT_ATOMS: atom_id res chain seq x y z
N MET A 1 22.37 -5.93 -8.18
CA MET A 1 21.57 -4.82 -7.59
C MET A 1 21.53 -5.10 -6.10
N ALA A 2 21.39 -4.07 -5.25
CA ALA A 2 21.24 -4.31 -3.82
C ALA A 2 19.86 -4.94 -3.55
N THR A 3 19.80 -5.88 -2.61
CA THR A 3 18.51 -6.41 -2.15
C THR A 3 17.79 -5.37 -1.26
N LEU A 4 16.49 -5.53 -1.04
CA LEU A 4 15.72 -4.71 -0.11
C LEU A 4 16.42 -4.61 1.26
N LYS A 5 16.83 -5.76 1.80
CA LYS A 5 17.49 -5.82 3.11
C LYS A 5 18.83 -5.08 3.12
N GLU A 6 19.67 -5.30 2.13
CA GLU A 6 20.97 -4.62 2.02
C GLU A 6 20.79 -3.11 1.92
N HIS A 7 19.86 -2.65 1.08
CA HIS A 7 19.63 -1.23 0.88
C HIS A 7 19.03 -0.55 2.11
N ILE A 8 18.05 -1.16 2.80
CA ILE A 8 17.50 -0.62 4.05
C ILE A 8 18.60 -0.45 5.11
N LEU A 9 19.51 -1.43 5.23
CA LEU A 9 20.65 -1.35 6.15
C LEU A 9 21.64 -0.27 5.75
N GLU A 10 21.92 -0.11 4.47
CA GLU A 10 22.79 0.95 3.93
C GLU A 10 22.21 2.35 4.19
N LEU A 11 20.89 2.51 4.06
CA LEU A 11 20.20 3.76 4.39
C LEU A 11 20.25 4.10 5.90
N GLY A 12 20.53 3.13 6.76
CA GLY A 12 20.54 3.33 8.21
C GLY A 12 19.15 3.44 8.83
N VAL A 13 18.13 2.83 8.20
CA VAL A 13 16.77 2.79 8.73
C VAL A 13 16.76 2.13 10.11
N ASP A 14 15.96 2.67 11.02
CA ASP A 14 15.80 2.12 12.37
C ASP A 14 15.53 0.60 12.38
N ALA A 15 16.12 -0.11 13.33
CA ALA A 15 16.06 -1.57 13.37
C ALA A 15 14.63 -2.12 13.50
N GLY A 16 13.76 -1.44 14.26
CA GLY A 16 12.37 -1.85 14.42
C GLY A 16 11.58 -1.63 13.12
N LEU A 17 11.75 -0.48 12.48
CA LEU A 17 11.15 -0.20 11.18
C LEU A 17 11.68 -1.15 10.11
N THR A 18 12.98 -1.43 10.11
CA THR A 18 13.60 -2.44 9.22
C THR A 18 12.95 -3.81 9.37
N SER A 19 12.75 -4.28 10.62
CA SER A 19 12.08 -5.56 10.88
C SER A 19 10.66 -5.59 10.30
N ILE A 20 9.88 -4.53 10.54
CA ILE A 20 8.51 -4.44 10.03
C ILE A 20 8.49 -4.46 8.49
N LEU A 21 9.32 -3.64 7.83
CA LEU A 21 9.37 -3.58 6.36
C LEU A 21 9.75 -4.92 5.73
N LEU A 22 10.70 -5.65 6.34
CA LEU A 22 11.12 -6.96 5.83
C LEU A 22 10.04 -8.02 6.03
N ASP A 23 9.34 -8.01 7.17
CA ASP A 23 8.24 -8.93 7.45
C ASP A 23 7.05 -8.66 6.51
N LEU A 24 6.71 -7.38 6.28
CA LEU A 24 5.68 -7.00 5.32
C LEU A 24 6.06 -7.44 3.90
N ALA A 25 7.27 -7.17 3.45
CA ALA A 25 7.73 -7.60 2.13
C ALA A 25 7.68 -9.13 1.98
N GLN A 26 8.01 -9.88 3.03
CA GLN A 26 7.98 -11.34 3.00
C GLN A 26 6.55 -11.89 2.95
N VAL A 27 5.62 -11.36 3.74
CA VAL A 27 4.21 -11.82 3.71
C VAL A 27 3.55 -11.55 2.37
N GLU A 28 3.94 -10.45 1.70
CA GLU A 28 3.45 -10.13 0.37
C GLU A 28 3.88 -11.15 -0.70
N VAL A 29 5.04 -11.77 -0.55
CA VAL A 29 5.44 -12.90 -1.41
C VAL A 29 4.50 -14.10 -1.19
N GLU A 30 4.16 -14.41 0.06
CA GLU A 30 3.25 -15.52 0.39
C GLU A 30 1.85 -15.28 -0.20
N ILE A 31 1.33 -14.05 -0.08
CA ILE A 31 0.03 -13.67 -0.65
C ILE A 31 0.08 -13.78 -2.19
N TYR A 32 1.09 -13.20 -2.82
CA TYR A 32 1.24 -13.21 -4.28
C TYR A 32 1.33 -14.64 -4.85
N ASP A 33 2.09 -15.51 -4.21
CA ASP A 33 2.19 -16.91 -4.61
C ASP A 33 0.86 -17.66 -4.46
N SER A 34 0.10 -17.38 -3.39
CA SER A 34 -1.23 -17.95 -3.17
C SER A 34 -2.23 -17.52 -4.25
N ILE A 35 -2.18 -16.24 -4.67
CA ILE A 35 -3.00 -15.74 -5.79
C ILE A 35 -2.67 -16.49 -7.08
N ARG A 36 -1.40 -16.63 -7.41
CA ARG A 36 -0.95 -17.31 -8.64
C ARG A 36 -1.34 -18.79 -8.67
N MET A 37 -1.37 -19.44 -7.52
CA MET A 37 -1.79 -20.84 -7.40
C MET A 37 -3.31 -21.02 -7.37
N ARG A 38 -4.09 -19.94 -7.39
CA ARG A 38 -5.55 -19.95 -7.26
C ARG A 38 -6.06 -20.68 -6.01
N ASP A 39 -5.26 -20.72 -4.95
CA ASP A 39 -5.62 -21.39 -3.69
C ASP A 39 -6.69 -20.63 -2.89
N MET A 40 -6.99 -19.41 -3.29
CA MET A 40 -7.87 -18.48 -2.59
C MET A 40 -9.27 -18.33 -3.22
N VAL A 41 -9.96 -19.41 -3.53
CA VAL A 41 -11.29 -19.36 -4.17
C VAL A 41 -12.41 -19.60 -3.15
N LYS A 42 -12.55 -18.74 -2.14
CA LYS A 42 -13.75 -18.74 -1.27
C LYS A 42 -14.38 -17.36 -1.26
N LYS A 43 -15.72 -17.29 -1.29
CA LYS A 43 -16.48 -16.03 -1.10
C LYS A 43 -16.55 -15.74 0.40
N GLY A 44 -16.21 -14.51 0.79
CA GLY A 44 -16.28 -14.03 2.17
C GLY A 44 -17.64 -13.40 2.52
N ASP A 45 -17.74 -12.96 3.76
CA ASP A 45 -18.86 -12.16 4.29
C ASP A 45 -18.65 -10.66 3.96
N THR A 46 -19.52 -9.79 4.48
CA THR A 46 -19.43 -8.34 4.30
C THR A 46 -18.45 -7.75 5.31
N ASN A 47 -17.56 -6.86 4.86
CA ASN A 47 -16.56 -6.18 5.70
C ASN A 47 -17.17 -5.05 6.58
N ALA A 48 -16.29 -4.39 7.36
CA ALA A 48 -16.65 -3.29 8.26
C ALA A 48 -17.20 -2.05 7.54
N THR A 49 -16.84 -1.84 6.27
CA THR A 49 -17.31 -0.76 5.41
C THR A 49 -18.62 -1.09 4.68
N GLY A 50 -19.06 -2.36 4.71
CA GLY A 50 -20.31 -2.83 4.10
C GLY A 50 -20.13 -3.45 2.71
N ASP A 51 -18.90 -3.63 2.26
CA ASP A 51 -18.56 -4.27 0.98
C ASP A 51 -18.47 -5.79 1.12
N THR A 52 -18.72 -6.51 0.03
CA THR A 52 -18.59 -7.97 0.03
C THR A 52 -17.13 -8.35 -0.08
N GLN A 53 -16.60 -8.95 0.99
CA GLN A 53 -15.21 -9.46 1.00
C GLN A 53 -15.02 -10.58 -0.02
N SER A 54 -13.95 -10.51 -0.77
CA SER A 54 -13.47 -11.64 -1.56
C SER A 54 -12.71 -12.63 -0.65
N ALA A 55 -12.45 -13.83 -1.15
CA ALA A 55 -11.60 -14.77 -0.42
C ALA A 55 -10.16 -14.25 -0.26
N LEU A 56 -9.74 -13.38 -1.18
CA LEU A 56 -8.42 -12.78 -1.16
C LEU A 56 -8.29 -11.75 -0.06
N ASP A 57 -9.33 -10.90 0.17
CA ASP A 57 -9.36 -9.97 1.31
C ASP A 57 -9.15 -10.70 2.63
N VAL A 58 -9.94 -11.77 2.86
CA VAL A 58 -9.86 -12.55 4.11
C VAL A 58 -8.50 -13.21 4.29
N ALA A 59 -7.96 -13.81 3.24
CA ALA A 59 -6.69 -14.52 3.34
C ALA A 59 -5.51 -13.57 3.47
N SER A 60 -5.51 -12.44 2.77
CA SER A 60 -4.49 -11.38 2.92
C SER A 60 -4.54 -10.78 4.32
N GLU A 61 -5.74 -10.47 4.84
CA GLU A 61 -5.95 -10.01 6.21
C GLU A 61 -5.36 -10.98 7.24
N GLU A 62 -5.69 -12.27 7.14
CA GLU A 62 -5.20 -13.29 8.09
C GLU A 62 -3.67 -13.40 8.08
N LEU A 63 -3.03 -13.37 6.90
CA LEU A 63 -1.58 -13.46 6.76
C LEU A 63 -0.87 -12.23 7.31
N ILE A 64 -1.33 -11.02 6.93
CA ILE A 64 -0.75 -9.76 7.38
C ILE A 64 -0.93 -9.60 8.89
N ALA A 65 -2.15 -9.82 9.41
CA ALA A 65 -2.42 -9.73 10.84
C ALA A 65 -1.53 -10.67 11.65
N LYS A 66 -1.39 -11.95 11.24
CA LYS A 66 -0.51 -12.92 11.88
C LYS A 66 0.96 -12.48 11.87
N THR A 67 1.41 -11.89 10.78
CA THR A 67 2.79 -11.39 10.64
C THR A 67 3.04 -10.21 11.58
N LEU A 68 2.11 -9.26 11.65
CA LEU A 68 2.21 -8.11 12.55
C LEU A 68 2.10 -8.52 14.02
N ASP A 69 1.23 -9.49 14.36
CA ASP A 69 1.12 -10.07 15.71
C ASP A 69 2.42 -10.69 16.20
N ALA A 70 3.20 -11.29 15.30
CA ALA A 70 4.46 -11.94 15.62
C ALA A 70 5.64 -10.97 15.74
N ASN A 71 5.53 -9.75 15.19
CA ASN A 71 6.61 -8.76 15.20
C ASN A 71 6.64 -8.00 16.53
N SER A 72 7.70 -8.18 17.33
CA SER A 72 7.85 -7.57 18.64
C SER A 72 7.95 -6.04 18.65
N HIS A 73 8.21 -5.41 17.50
CA HIS A 73 8.28 -3.95 17.35
C HIS A 73 6.90 -3.32 17.11
N VAL A 74 5.89 -4.13 16.74
CA VAL A 74 4.51 -3.64 16.52
C VAL A 74 3.76 -3.64 17.85
N CYS A 75 3.31 -2.46 18.26
CA CYS A 75 2.46 -2.27 19.45
C CYS A 75 1.00 -2.68 19.15
N SER A 76 0.48 -2.20 18.04
CA SER A 76 -0.85 -2.53 17.58
C SER A 76 -0.99 -2.31 16.08
N HIS A 77 -2.02 -2.89 15.49
CA HIS A 77 -2.37 -2.65 14.09
C HIS A 77 -3.88 -2.43 13.91
N LEU A 78 -4.22 -1.78 12.80
CA LEU A 78 -5.59 -1.48 12.37
C LEU A 78 -5.72 -1.80 10.88
N SER A 79 -6.63 -2.69 10.54
CA SER A 79 -6.97 -3.04 9.18
C SER A 79 -8.21 -2.27 8.70
N GLU A 80 -8.33 -2.02 7.39
CA GLU A 80 -9.57 -1.56 6.78
C GLU A 80 -10.70 -2.57 6.99
N GLU A 81 -10.39 -3.85 6.98
CA GLU A 81 -11.34 -4.95 7.13
C GLU A 81 -11.86 -5.12 8.57
N CYS A 82 -11.18 -4.52 9.56
CA CYS A 82 -11.48 -4.62 10.97
C CYS A 82 -11.74 -3.27 11.63
N VAL A 83 -12.84 -3.15 12.39
CA VAL A 83 -13.18 -1.88 13.08
C VAL A 83 -12.26 -1.61 14.27
N ASP A 84 -11.73 -2.65 14.89
CA ASP A 84 -11.04 -2.58 16.16
C ASP A 84 -9.51 -2.57 16.02
N LEU A 85 -8.88 -1.66 16.74
CA LEU A 85 -7.41 -1.65 16.90
C LEU A 85 -6.97 -2.91 17.65
N LYS A 86 -6.15 -3.73 17.02
CA LYS A 86 -5.62 -4.96 17.60
C LYS A 86 -4.30 -4.69 18.30
N THR A 87 -4.21 -5.00 19.59
CA THR A 87 -2.97 -4.89 20.38
C THR A 87 -2.14 -6.15 20.22
N CYS A 88 -0.85 -6.00 19.90
CA CYS A 88 0.12 -7.08 19.69
C CYS A 88 1.13 -7.15 20.83
N SER A 89 2.01 -6.17 20.95
CA SER A 89 3.11 -6.16 21.92
C SER A 89 3.05 -4.95 22.86
N ALA A 90 3.17 -5.20 24.16
CA ALA A 90 3.26 -4.13 25.15
C ALA A 90 4.60 -3.34 25.08
N THR A 91 5.60 -3.90 24.40
CA THR A 91 6.94 -3.29 24.25
C THR A 91 7.18 -2.74 22.85
N GLY A 92 6.28 -3.02 21.92
CA GLY A 92 6.34 -2.46 20.57
C GLY A 92 6.16 -0.94 20.60
N THR A 93 6.80 -0.25 19.66
CA THR A 93 6.78 1.22 19.57
C THR A 93 6.14 1.72 18.29
N TYR A 94 5.85 0.82 17.35
CA TYR A 94 5.24 1.15 16.07
C TYR A 94 3.78 0.71 16.03
N PHE A 95 3.00 1.51 15.32
CA PHE A 95 1.61 1.20 14.99
C PHE A 95 1.50 1.03 13.48
N VAL A 96 0.72 0.06 13.01
CA VAL A 96 0.56 -0.21 11.59
C VAL A 96 -0.91 -0.11 11.22
N SER A 97 -1.24 0.72 10.23
CA SER A 97 -2.54 0.68 9.56
C SER A 97 -2.36 0.11 8.17
N TYR A 98 -3.34 -0.66 7.69
CA TYR A 98 -3.24 -1.27 6.38
C TYR A 98 -4.59 -1.54 5.73
N ASP A 99 -4.57 -1.54 4.40
CA ASP A 99 -5.54 -2.17 3.54
C ASP A 99 -4.89 -3.44 2.99
N PRO A 100 -5.42 -4.63 3.31
CA PRO A 100 -4.80 -5.89 2.91
C PRO A 100 -4.98 -6.19 1.42
N TYR A 101 -5.97 -5.58 0.75
CA TYR A 101 -6.29 -5.83 -0.65
C TYR A 101 -6.94 -4.62 -1.34
N ASP A 102 -6.15 -3.60 -1.67
CA ASP A 102 -6.61 -2.48 -2.48
C ASP A 102 -6.85 -2.89 -3.94
N GLY A 103 -8.01 -2.53 -4.46
CA GLY A 103 -8.43 -2.85 -5.81
C GLY A 103 -9.36 -4.06 -5.93
N GLY A 104 -10.02 -4.48 -4.85
CA GLY A 104 -10.96 -5.60 -4.83
C GLY A 104 -12.04 -5.54 -5.92
N SER A 105 -12.50 -4.35 -6.29
CA SER A 105 -13.49 -4.14 -7.35
C SER A 105 -12.99 -4.44 -8.77
N VAL A 106 -11.68 -4.51 -8.98
CA VAL A 106 -11.05 -4.70 -10.30
C VAL A 106 -10.16 -5.96 -10.35
N GLY A 107 -9.95 -6.63 -9.22
CA GLY A 107 -9.15 -7.85 -9.14
C GLY A 107 -9.70 -8.98 -10.03
N ASP A 108 -11.01 -9.13 -10.14
CA ASP A 108 -11.65 -10.10 -11.02
C ASP A 108 -11.41 -9.83 -12.52
N ALA A 109 -11.01 -8.59 -12.86
CA ALA A 109 -10.65 -8.19 -14.22
C ALA A 109 -9.17 -8.39 -14.55
N ASP A 110 -8.41 -9.05 -13.67
CA ASP A 110 -6.98 -9.31 -13.82
C ASP A 110 -6.13 -8.03 -13.92
N ILE A 111 -6.61 -6.96 -13.25
CA ILE A 111 -5.88 -5.70 -13.11
C ILE A 111 -4.96 -5.79 -11.90
N THR A 112 -3.80 -5.13 -11.98
CA THR A 112 -2.85 -5.06 -10.85
C THR A 112 -3.52 -4.48 -9.61
N VAL A 113 -3.40 -5.17 -8.52
CA VAL A 113 -3.92 -4.87 -7.18
C VAL A 113 -2.79 -4.97 -6.17
N GLY A 114 -3.03 -4.74 -4.89
CA GLY A 114 -1.97 -4.85 -3.89
C GLY A 114 -2.42 -4.45 -2.50
N SER A 115 -1.48 -4.28 -1.59
CA SER A 115 -1.71 -3.83 -0.21
C SER A 115 -1.12 -2.46 0.05
N ILE A 116 -1.70 -1.74 1.00
CA ILE A 116 -1.22 -0.43 1.47
C ILE A 116 -0.90 -0.50 2.95
N PHE A 117 0.20 0.13 3.36
CA PHE A 117 0.64 0.19 4.75
C PHE A 117 1.01 1.61 5.17
N GLY A 118 0.53 2.02 6.33
CA GLY A 118 1.02 3.19 7.06
C GLY A 118 1.68 2.75 8.36
N ILE A 119 2.92 3.17 8.62
CA ILE A 119 3.64 2.89 9.87
C ILE A 119 3.76 4.20 10.64
N TRP A 120 3.34 4.19 11.91
CA TRP A 120 3.10 5.38 12.71
C TRP A 120 3.87 5.36 14.03
N SER A 121 4.21 6.55 14.53
CA SER A 121 4.77 6.73 15.88
C SER A 121 3.71 6.77 17.00
N GLU A 122 2.45 6.98 16.63
CA GLU A 122 1.30 7.05 17.55
C GLU A 122 0.13 6.25 16.96
N PRO A 123 -0.81 5.77 17.79
CA PRO A 123 -1.94 4.99 17.30
C PRO A 123 -2.73 5.73 16.21
N PRO A 124 -2.96 5.12 15.05
CA PRO A 124 -3.86 5.66 14.05
C PRO A 124 -5.31 5.52 14.55
N VAL A 125 -5.86 6.59 15.12
CA VAL A 125 -7.26 6.64 15.58
C VAL A 125 -8.07 7.54 14.67
N LEU A 126 -9.25 7.10 14.28
CA LEU A 126 -10.17 7.87 13.46
C LEU A 126 -10.42 9.25 14.09
N GLY A 127 -10.10 10.30 13.34
CA GLY A 127 -10.24 11.69 13.77
C GLY A 127 -9.16 12.20 14.73
N GLY A 128 -8.16 11.39 15.09
CA GLY A 128 -7.13 11.75 16.06
C GLY A 128 -5.69 11.77 15.53
N ALA A 129 -5.33 10.85 14.63
CA ALA A 129 -3.97 10.80 14.11
C ALA A 129 -3.76 11.87 13.04
N ALA A 130 -2.83 12.78 13.27
CA ALA A 130 -2.39 13.68 12.21
C ALA A 130 -1.46 12.93 11.26
N GLY A 131 -1.62 13.08 9.94
CA GLY A 131 -0.75 12.46 8.94
C GLY A 131 0.74 12.74 9.14
N LYS A 132 1.09 13.81 9.88
CA LYS A 132 2.48 14.10 10.30
C LYS A 132 3.11 13.01 11.19
N ASN A 133 2.31 12.14 11.81
CA ASN A 133 2.78 11.05 12.67
C ASN A 133 3.06 9.76 11.87
N ILE A 134 2.81 9.75 10.56
CA ILE A 134 3.28 8.68 9.66
C ILE A 134 4.80 8.77 9.58
N ILE A 135 5.47 7.68 9.92
CA ILE A 135 6.93 7.55 9.83
C ILE A 135 7.32 6.98 8.48
N CYS A 136 6.54 6.01 8.01
CA CYS A 136 6.77 5.33 6.76
C CYS A 136 5.44 4.97 6.10
N GLY A 137 5.33 5.20 4.80
CA GLY A 137 4.31 4.62 3.94
C GLY A 137 4.92 3.50 3.11
N ALA A 138 4.21 2.39 2.93
CA ALA A 138 4.63 1.31 2.05
C ALA A 138 3.43 0.77 1.28
N TYR A 139 3.70 0.13 0.15
CA TYR A 139 2.69 -0.57 -0.62
C TYR A 139 3.30 -1.68 -1.47
N THR A 140 2.47 -2.61 -1.90
CA THR A 140 2.82 -3.64 -2.87
C THR A 140 1.98 -3.55 -4.11
N LEU A 141 2.47 -4.16 -5.19
CA LEU A 141 1.74 -4.37 -6.42
C LEU A 141 1.83 -5.83 -6.82
N TRP A 142 0.68 -6.49 -6.91
CA TRP A 142 0.53 -7.86 -7.40
C TRP A 142 0.12 -7.82 -8.88
N GLY A 143 1.11 -7.61 -9.72
CA GLY A 143 0.93 -7.48 -11.16
C GLY A 143 1.80 -8.48 -11.93
N PRO A 144 2.21 -8.13 -13.17
CA PRO A 144 3.17 -8.93 -13.93
C PRO A 144 4.45 -9.21 -13.15
N ASN A 145 4.91 -8.25 -12.34
CA ASN A 145 5.97 -8.38 -11.35
C ASN A 145 5.37 -8.10 -9.97
N LEU A 146 5.84 -8.83 -8.96
CA LEU A 146 5.58 -8.45 -7.58
C LEU A 146 6.52 -7.30 -7.23
N ALA A 147 5.96 -6.13 -6.91
CA ALA A 147 6.74 -4.97 -6.51
C ALA A 147 6.43 -4.57 -5.07
N PHE A 148 7.42 -4.05 -4.37
CA PHE A 148 7.31 -3.47 -3.04
C PHE A 148 7.92 -2.07 -3.06
N ALA A 149 7.24 -1.11 -2.47
CA ALA A 149 7.74 0.25 -2.34
C ALA A 149 7.58 0.76 -0.92
N PHE A 150 8.52 1.58 -0.47
CA PHE A 150 8.36 2.32 0.79
C PHE A 150 8.94 3.73 0.68
N ALA A 151 8.44 4.60 1.54
CA ALA A 151 8.90 5.98 1.67
C ALA A 151 9.00 6.38 3.14
N THR A 152 10.08 7.08 3.49
CA THR A 152 10.26 7.72 4.78
C THR A 152 10.63 9.20 4.60
N HIS A 153 10.39 10.03 5.60
CA HIS A 153 10.79 11.44 5.55
C HIS A 153 12.30 11.64 5.46
N GLU A 154 13.08 10.73 6.06
CA GLU A 154 14.53 10.89 6.17
C GLU A 154 15.28 10.33 4.98
N HIS A 155 14.78 9.23 4.38
CA HIS A 155 15.51 8.48 3.36
C HIS A 155 14.94 8.62 1.95
N GLY A 156 13.72 9.20 1.82
CA GLY A 156 13.02 9.30 0.54
C GLY A 156 12.21 8.05 0.21
N ALA A 157 11.90 7.86 -1.07
CA ALA A 157 11.04 6.80 -1.56
C ALA A 157 11.80 5.90 -2.54
N PHE A 158 11.62 4.60 -2.41
CA PHE A 158 12.28 3.58 -3.23
C PHE A 158 11.31 2.46 -3.57
N TRP A 159 11.58 1.78 -4.69
CA TRP A 159 10.82 0.61 -5.07
C TRP A 159 11.72 -0.54 -5.53
N TYR A 160 11.20 -1.74 -5.39
CA TYR A 160 11.89 -3.01 -5.56
C TYR A 160 11.00 -3.97 -6.34
N GLU A 161 11.59 -4.86 -7.11
CA GLU A 161 10.91 -5.98 -7.75
C GLU A 161 11.43 -7.31 -7.21
N TYR A 162 10.52 -8.25 -7.02
CA TYR A 162 10.83 -9.60 -6.60
C TYR A 162 11.31 -10.44 -7.79
N ASP A 163 12.52 -10.98 -7.70
CA ASP A 163 13.14 -11.77 -8.78
C ASP A 163 12.85 -13.28 -8.70
N GLY A 164 12.03 -13.70 -7.73
CA GLY A 164 11.74 -15.11 -7.43
C GLY A 164 12.51 -15.65 -6.23
N SER A 165 13.44 -14.86 -5.67
CA SER A 165 14.18 -15.18 -4.46
C SER A 165 14.23 -14.03 -3.46
N GLU A 166 14.48 -12.81 -3.93
CA GLU A 166 14.61 -11.60 -3.12
C GLU A 166 14.08 -10.37 -3.87
N TYR A 167 13.72 -9.33 -3.12
CA TYR A 167 13.41 -8.03 -3.70
C TYR A 167 14.68 -7.27 -4.08
N GLN A 168 14.80 -6.93 -5.35
CA GLN A 168 15.92 -6.19 -5.94
C GLN A 168 15.59 -4.71 -6.06
N LEU A 169 16.47 -3.81 -5.62
CA LEU A 169 16.29 -2.36 -5.78
C LEU A 169 16.24 -1.98 -7.26
N ILE A 170 15.15 -1.36 -7.68
CA ILE A 170 15.02 -0.80 -9.03
C ILE A 170 15.47 0.66 -9.04
N GLY A 171 15.05 1.44 -8.06
CA GLY A 171 15.49 2.83 -7.95
C GLY A 171 14.64 3.68 -7.02
N PRO A 172 14.97 4.98 -6.95
CA PRO A 172 14.15 5.93 -6.21
C PRO A 172 12.85 6.22 -6.97
N LEU A 173 11.79 6.49 -6.20
CA LEU A 173 10.56 7.11 -6.68
C LEU A 173 10.68 8.61 -6.46
N ASN A 174 10.67 9.39 -7.53
CA ASN A 174 10.82 10.83 -7.47
C ASN A 174 9.59 11.52 -8.05
N PHE A 175 8.98 12.39 -7.27
CA PHE A 175 7.95 13.26 -7.78
C PHE A 175 8.57 14.45 -8.51
N ASP A 176 8.55 14.42 -9.85
CA ASP A 176 9.08 15.52 -10.67
C ASP A 176 8.05 16.63 -10.81
N MET A 177 8.14 17.65 -9.95
CA MET A 177 7.27 18.83 -10.01
C MET A 177 7.48 19.68 -11.27
N GLU A 178 8.62 19.60 -11.93
CA GLU A 178 8.91 20.35 -13.16
C GLU A 178 8.31 19.66 -14.39
N GLY A 179 8.10 18.35 -14.32
CA GLY A 179 7.50 17.53 -15.38
C GLY A 179 5.97 17.54 -15.44
N LEU A 180 5.28 18.32 -14.62
CA LEU A 180 3.81 18.32 -14.52
C LEU A 180 3.06 18.53 -15.85
N HIS A 181 3.65 19.23 -16.83
CA HIS A 181 3.05 19.40 -18.18
C HIS A 181 3.05 18.14 -19.05
N LYS A 182 3.69 17.05 -18.61
CA LYS A 182 3.55 15.70 -19.19
C LYS A 182 2.82 14.77 -18.25
N GLY A 183 2.20 15.34 -17.20
CA GLY A 183 1.67 14.63 -16.06
C GLY A 183 0.64 13.57 -16.40
N ILE A 184 0.54 12.63 -15.49
CA ILE A 184 -0.55 11.67 -15.42
C ILE A 184 -1.54 12.19 -14.40
N PHE A 185 -2.82 12.08 -14.72
CA PHE A 185 -3.92 12.42 -13.83
C PHE A 185 -4.75 11.17 -13.61
N CYS A 186 -4.77 10.69 -12.38
CA CYS A 186 -5.56 9.54 -11.94
C CYS A 186 -6.75 10.08 -11.13
N PRO A 187 -7.86 10.45 -11.79
CA PRO A 187 -9.03 10.93 -11.09
C PRO A 187 -9.70 9.76 -10.37
N GLY A 188 -10.25 10.02 -9.23
CA GLY A 188 -11.16 9.09 -8.60
C GLY A 188 -12.49 8.98 -9.37
N ASP A 189 -13.46 8.43 -8.70
CA ASP A 189 -14.78 8.10 -9.21
C ASP A 189 -15.51 9.29 -9.88
N SER A 190 -16.12 9.05 -11.03
CA SER A 190 -16.91 10.04 -11.76
C SER A 190 -18.14 10.58 -10.99
N PRO A 191 -18.85 9.82 -10.14
CA PRO A 191 -19.84 10.38 -9.22
C PRO A 191 -19.29 11.46 -8.28
N ALA A 192 -18.07 11.33 -7.77
CA ALA A 192 -17.44 12.36 -6.94
C ALA A 192 -17.21 13.67 -7.74
N MET A 193 -16.89 13.57 -9.01
CA MET A 193 -16.77 14.74 -9.91
C MET A 193 -18.09 15.49 -10.03
N LEU A 194 -19.21 14.79 -10.16
CA LEU A 194 -20.54 15.40 -10.26
C LEU A 194 -21.03 15.99 -8.93
N ALA A 195 -20.55 15.45 -7.81
CA ALA A 195 -20.95 15.89 -6.46
C ALA A 195 -20.15 17.11 -5.96
N SER A 196 -18.98 17.40 -6.54
CA SER A 196 -18.08 18.46 -6.08
C SER A 196 -17.66 19.40 -7.21
N PRO A 197 -18.15 20.66 -7.25
CA PRO A 197 -17.72 21.65 -8.23
C PRO A 197 -16.21 21.92 -8.21
N ALA A 198 -15.57 21.79 -7.05
CA ALA A 198 -14.12 21.94 -6.93
C ALA A 198 -13.38 20.78 -7.64
N TYR A 199 -13.86 19.56 -7.50
CA TYR A 199 -13.31 18.40 -8.18
C TYR A 199 -13.54 18.46 -9.70
N GLU A 200 -14.74 18.88 -10.13
CA GLU A 200 -15.01 19.15 -11.55
C GLU A 200 -14.05 20.19 -12.13
N GLY A 201 -13.75 21.24 -11.37
CA GLY A 201 -12.77 22.27 -11.74
C GLY A 201 -11.37 21.71 -11.92
N LEU A 202 -10.92 20.84 -10.99
CA LEU A 202 -9.63 20.14 -11.08
C LEU A 202 -9.57 19.24 -12.32
N PHE A 203 -10.62 18.48 -12.59
CA PHE A 203 -10.70 17.64 -13.78
C PHE A 203 -10.60 18.45 -15.08
N LYS A 204 -11.35 19.54 -15.20
CA LYS A 204 -11.28 20.45 -16.34
C LYS A 204 -9.88 21.03 -16.53
N TYR A 205 -9.26 21.49 -15.45
CA TYR A 205 -7.88 21.98 -15.48
C TYR A 205 -6.92 20.91 -16.02
N ALA A 206 -6.98 19.68 -15.52
CA ALA A 206 -6.11 18.61 -15.99
C ALA A 206 -6.29 18.33 -17.50
N MET A 207 -7.54 18.37 -17.99
CA MET A 207 -7.83 18.22 -19.42
C MET A 207 -7.30 19.38 -20.26
N GLU A 208 -7.45 20.61 -19.81
CA GLU A 208 -6.92 21.82 -20.47
C GLU A 208 -5.39 21.79 -20.53
N GLN A 209 -4.73 21.30 -19.49
CA GLN A 209 -3.28 21.09 -19.44
C GLN A 209 -2.82 19.84 -20.22
N LYS A 210 -3.75 19.10 -20.84
CA LYS A 210 -3.47 17.87 -21.61
C LYS A 210 -2.80 16.76 -20.80
N PHE A 211 -3.14 16.62 -19.53
CA PHE A 211 -2.70 15.50 -18.72
C PHE A 211 -3.24 14.19 -19.30
N ARG A 212 -2.44 13.15 -19.20
CA ARG A 212 -2.85 11.81 -19.60
C ARG A 212 -3.76 11.22 -18.53
N LEU A 213 -5.00 10.96 -18.90
CA LEU A 213 -5.93 10.28 -18.01
C LEU A 213 -5.50 8.82 -17.83
N ARG A 214 -5.35 8.40 -16.58
CA ARG A 214 -5.15 7.03 -16.16
C ARG A 214 -6.00 6.80 -14.93
N TYR A 215 -6.66 5.69 -14.86
CA TYR A 215 -7.45 5.28 -13.69
C TYR A 215 -7.69 3.79 -13.77
N THR A 216 -7.17 3.03 -12.84
CA THR A 216 -7.28 1.57 -12.80
C THR A 216 -8.35 1.10 -11.83
N GLY A 217 -8.69 1.91 -10.83
CA GLY A 217 -9.58 1.54 -9.73
C GLY A 217 -8.85 0.95 -8.53
N CYS A 218 -7.52 0.84 -8.60
CA CYS A 218 -6.63 0.45 -7.51
C CYS A 218 -5.74 1.65 -7.15
N CYS A 219 -5.83 2.14 -5.92
CA CYS A 219 -5.11 3.33 -5.46
C CYS A 219 -3.60 3.14 -5.57
N MET A 220 -3.09 1.93 -5.28
CA MET A 220 -1.66 1.65 -5.35
C MET A 220 -1.12 1.67 -6.77
N THR A 221 -1.84 1.05 -7.70
CA THR A 221 -1.46 1.04 -9.11
C THR A 221 -1.44 2.46 -9.68
N ASP A 222 -2.46 3.26 -9.36
CA ASP A 222 -2.56 4.65 -9.81
C ASP A 222 -1.48 5.54 -9.18
N THR A 223 -1.20 5.36 -7.88
CA THR A 223 -0.11 6.07 -7.17
C THR A 223 1.25 5.73 -7.78
N HIS A 224 1.55 4.45 -7.96
CA HIS A 224 2.82 4.01 -8.56
C HIS A 224 3.00 4.60 -9.97
N HIS A 225 1.93 4.63 -10.77
CA HIS A 225 1.96 5.18 -12.12
C HIS A 225 2.23 6.70 -12.13
N VAL A 226 1.76 7.43 -11.12
CA VAL A 226 2.03 8.88 -10.99
C VAL A 226 3.47 9.14 -10.55
N LEU A 227 4.03 8.27 -9.72
CA LEU A 227 5.40 8.40 -9.19
C LEU A 227 6.48 7.94 -10.18
N HIS A 228 6.10 7.32 -11.30
CA HIS A 228 6.97 6.73 -12.32
C HIS A 228 6.95 7.55 -13.62
#